data_eafde19cbd14ebab63e6c6793c2988e2
#
_entry.id   eafde19cbd14ebab63e6c6793c2988e2
#
_cell.length_a   1.000
_cell.length_b   1.000
_cell.length_c   1.000
_cell.angle_alpha   90.00
_cell.angle_beta   90.00
_cell.angle_gamma   90.00
#
_symmetry.space_group_name_H-M   'P 1'
#
loop_
_entity.id
_entity.type
_entity.pdbx_description
1 polymer ?
#
loop_
_entity_poly.entity_id
_entity_poly.type
_entity_poly.pdbx_seq_one_letter_code
_entity_poly.pdbx_strand_id
1 'polypeptide(L)'
;MFRRFVAATMIGALALTTGCGLHNPFTSKAEPVTYESVAQSELSPEQKVDKLVANMSDADKVGQLLMIGIHGTTLNDDAKFMLNEYRVGGIILFDRNMESKDQVKTLIADINKAGKSAGLTPLFIGIDQEGGAVARMDDKLIKVPPAEEVGKMPIEQAVSLAK
;
A
#
# COMPACT_ATOMS: atom_id res chain seq x y z
N MET A 1 -78.50 30.99 -12.29
CA MET A 1 -77.65 30.01 -11.66
C MET A 1 -76.24 30.52 -11.79
N PHE A 2 -75.72 31.11 -10.75
CA PHE A 2 -74.55 31.96 -10.80
C PHE A 2 -73.25 31.17 -10.43
N ARG A 3 -72.27 31.10 -11.35
CA ARG A 3 -70.91 30.68 -11.10
C ARG A 3 -70.14 31.87 -10.54
N ARG A 4 -69.65 31.78 -9.33
CA ARG A 4 -68.67 32.73 -8.77
C ARG A 4 -67.25 32.17 -8.94
N PHE A 5 -66.44 32.84 -9.74
CA PHE A 5 -65.01 32.69 -9.81
C PHE A 5 -64.39 33.36 -8.59
N VAL A 6 -63.56 32.62 -7.85
CA VAL A 6 -62.65 33.20 -6.87
C VAL A 6 -61.27 33.10 -7.43
N ALA A 7 -60.68 34.24 -7.74
CA ALA A 7 -59.29 34.36 -8.15
C ALA A 7 -58.41 34.32 -6.89
N ALA A 8 -57.59 33.31 -6.74
CA ALA A 8 -56.57 33.26 -5.69
C ALA A 8 -55.27 33.85 -6.23
N THR A 9 -54.92 35.01 -5.68
CA THR A 9 -53.64 35.68 -5.95
C THR A 9 -52.55 34.98 -5.15
N MET A 10 -51.62 34.29 -5.87
CA MET A 10 -50.41 33.76 -5.25
C MET A 10 -49.37 34.88 -5.14
N ILE A 11 -49.09 35.29 -3.92
CA ILE A 11 -47.95 36.14 -3.60
C ILE A 11 -46.75 35.22 -3.42
N GLY A 12 -45.86 35.20 -4.39
CA GLY A 12 -44.58 34.48 -4.31
C GLY A 12 -43.62 35.21 -3.36
N ALA A 13 -43.42 34.66 -2.19
CA ALA A 13 -42.33 35.08 -1.30
C ALA A 13 -41.02 34.43 -1.76
N LEU A 14 -40.18 35.23 -2.43
CA LEU A 14 -38.81 34.86 -2.78
C LEU A 14 -37.94 34.95 -1.52
N ALA A 15 -37.77 33.85 -0.81
CA ALA A 15 -36.85 33.77 0.32
C ALA A 15 -35.43 33.63 -0.22
N LEU A 16 -34.70 34.72 -0.27
CA LEU A 16 -33.25 34.77 -0.43
C LEU A 16 -32.61 34.22 0.86
N THR A 17 -32.35 32.92 0.92
CA THR A 17 -31.50 32.34 1.96
C THR A 17 -30.02 32.59 1.57
N THR A 18 -29.49 33.74 1.95
CA THR A 18 -28.05 33.92 2.07
C THR A 18 -27.58 33.04 3.23
N GLY A 19 -27.24 31.80 2.91
CA GLY A 19 -26.58 30.89 3.84
C GLY A 19 -25.17 31.39 4.10
N CYS A 20 -25.00 32.28 5.08
CA CYS A 20 -23.71 32.44 5.73
C CYS A 20 -23.37 31.14 6.42
N GLY A 21 -22.62 30.28 5.74
CA GLY A 21 -21.97 29.14 6.36
C GLY A 21 -21.07 29.66 7.46
N LEU A 22 -21.54 29.58 8.72
CA LEU A 22 -20.69 29.77 9.88
C LEU A 22 -19.59 28.69 9.83
N HIS A 23 -18.47 29.06 9.23
CA HIS A 23 -17.25 28.25 9.28
C HIS A 23 -16.83 28.23 10.75
N ASN A 24 -17.06 27.09 11.42
CA ASN A 24 -16.62 26.91 12.79
C ASN A 24 -15.08 26.72 12.79
N PRO A 25 -14.27 27.70 13.21
CA PRO A 25 -12.82 27.60 13.14
C PRO A 25 -12.24 26.54 14.10
N PHE A 26 -13.08 25.92 14.94
CA PHE A 26 -12.67 24.92 15.92
C PHE A 26 -12.93 23.47 15.49
N THR A 27 -13.41 23.20 14.26
CA THR A 27 -13.71 21.85 13.76
C THR A 27 -12.92 21.46 12.51
N SER A 28 -11.76 22.07 12.25
CA SER A 28 -10.86 21.48 11.29
C SER A 28 -10.27 20.22 11.92
N LYS A 29 -10.90 19.07 11.73
CA LYS A 29 -10.20 17.79 11.92
C LYS A 29 -8.96 17.86 11.04
N ALA A 30 -7.78 17.85 11.66
CA ALA A 30 -6.54 17.75 10.90
C ALA A 30 -6.68 16.52 9.99
N GLU A 31 -6.41 16.71 8.70
CA GLU A 31 -6.42 15.59 7.74
C GLU A 31 -5.46 14.51 8.25
N PRO A 32 -5.87 13.23 8.17
CA PRO A 32 -5.01 12.15 8.62
C PRO A 32 -3.70 12.16 7.84
N VAL A 33 -2.59 12.03 8.55
CA VAL A 33 -1.28 11.92 7.92
C VAL A 33 -1.18 10.55 7.26
N THR A 34 -1.19 10.52 5.92
CA THR A 34 -1.04 9.31 5.12
C THR A 34 0.32 9.28 4.45
N TYR A 35 0.76 8.08 4.03
CA TYR A 35 1.98 7.94 3.24
C TYR A 35 1.94 8.84 1.99
N GLU A 36 0.84 8.81 1.23
CA GLU A 36 0.69 9.60 0.02
C GLU A 36 0.80 11.11 0.29
N SER A 37 0.16 11.62 1.34
CA SER A 37 0.21 13.05 1.67
C SER A 37 1.62 13.50 2.06
N VAL A 38 2.38 12.65 2.75
CA VAL A 38 3.77 12.91 3.12
C VAL A 38 4.71 12.75 1.93
N ALA A 39 4.53 11.71 1.12
CA ALA A 39 5.36 11.45 -0.06
C ALA A 39 5.32 12.60 -1.07
N GLN A 40 4.15 13.22 -1.25
CA GLN A 40 3.95 14.36 -2.17
C GLN A 40 4.33 15.73 -1.57
N SER A 41 4.71 15.78 -0.29
CA SER A 41 5.13 17.03 0.36
C SER A 41 6.54 17.46 -0.08
N GLU A 42 6.83 18.75 0.06
CA GLU A 42 8.15 19.34 -0.23
C GLU A 42 9.22 19.09 0.88
N LEU A 43 8.92 18.19 1.82
CA LEU A 43 9.83 17.81 2.90
C LEU A 43 11.04 17.05 2.37
N SER A 44 12.19 17.16 3.07
CA SER A 44 13.34 16.28 2.80
C SER A 44 13.01 14.81 3.09
N PRO A 45 13.76 13.85 2.54
CA PRO A 45 13.54 12.42 2.83
C PRO A 45 13.51 12.12 4.33
N GLU A 46 14.42 12.68 5.10
CA GLU A 46 14.50 12.53 6.57
C GLU A 46 13.25 13.07 7.26
N GLN A 47 12.85 14.30 6.89
CA GLN A 47 11.64 14.92 7.43
C GLN A 47 10.36 14.14 7.10
N LYS A 48 10.31 13.50 5.92
CA LYS A 48 9.20 12.61 5.55
C LYS A 48 9.14 11.39 6.45
N VAL A 49 10.27 10.75 6.70
CA VAL A 49 10.37 9.60 7.61
C VAL A 49 9.96 10.00 9.03
N ASP A 50 10.53 11.07 9.56
CA ASP A 50 10.20 11.57 10.90
C ASP A 50 8.70 11.85 11.05
N LYS A 51 8.10 12.50 10.04
CA LYS A 51 6.68 12.80 10.03
C LYS A 51 5.82 11.54 9.99
N LEU A 52 6.18 10.53 9.20
CA LEU A 52 5.46 9.26 9.14
C LEU A 52 5.55 8.53 10.48
N VAL A 53 6.77 8.35 11.02
CA VAL A 53 7.01 7.64 12.28
C VAL A 53 6.35 8.33 13.48
N ALA A 54 6.38 9.67 13.53
CA ALA A 54 5.72 10.44 14.58
C ALA A 54 4.19 10.26 14.60
N ASN A 55 3.58 9.90 13.46
CA ASN A 55 2.14 9.68 13.36
C ASN A 55 1.73 8.19 13.45
N MET A 56 2.69 7.28 13.57
CA MET A 56 2.43 5.86 13.80
C MET A 56 2.14 5.59 15.28
N SER A 57 1.14 4.77 15.55
CA SER A 57 0.97 4.15 16.88
C SER A 57 2.14 3.20 17.18
N ASP A 58 2.33 2.83 18.44
CA ASP A 58 3.35 1.83 18.78
C ASP A 58 3.06 0.46 18.16
N ALA A 59 1.77 0.10 18.00
CA ALA A 59 1.37 -1.12 17.28
C ALA A 59 1.76 -1.05 15.79
N ASP A 60 1.55 0.11 15.13
CA ASP A 60 1.98 0.30 13.74
C ASP A 60 3.51 0.19 13.60
N LYS A 61 4.26 0.80 14.52
CA LYS A 61 5.74 0.73 14.52
C LYS A 61 6.22 -0.70 14.65
N VAL A 62 5.61 -1.49 15.56
CA VAL A 62 5.93 -2.93 15.71
C VAL A 62 5.58 -3.69 14.44
N GLY A 63 4.40 -3.47 13.87
CA GLY A 63 3.97 -4.10 12.62
C GLY A 63 4.95 -3.82 11.48
N GLN A 64 5.42 -2.59 11.34
CA GLN A 64 6.38 -2.20 10.30
C GLN A 64 7.75 -2.89 10.42
N LEU A 65 8.10 -3.42 11.58
CA LEU A 65 9.33 -4.21 11.77
C LEU A 65 9.16 -5.69 11.39
N LEU A 66 7.95 -6.14 11.07
CA LEU A 66 7.65 -7.53 10.75
C LEU A 66 7.59 -7.75 9.24
N MET A 67 8.24 -8.82 8.79
CA MET A 67 8.06 -9.41 7.47
C MET A 67 7.47 -10.80 7.65
N ILE A 68 6.38 -11.10 6.94
CA ILE A 68 5.64 -12.37 7.08
C ILE A 68 5.62 -13.17 5.79
N GLY A 69 5.58 -14.49 5.90
CA GLY A 69 5.23 -15.37 4.78
C GLY A 69 3.72 -15.56 4.69
N ILE A 70 3.23 -15.78 3.48
CA ILE A 70 1.82 -16.06 3.22
C ILE A 70 1.63 -17.47 2.64
N HIS A 71 0.39 -17.93 2.57
CA HIS A 71 0.03 -19.21 1.96
C HIS A 71 -0.69 -18.98 0.62
N GLY A 72 -0.44 -19.90 -0.33
CA GLY A 72 -1.11 -19.91 -1.63
C GLY A 72 -0.52 -18.92 -2.64
N THR A 73 -1.06 -18.97 -3.84
CA THR A 73 -0.61 -18.23 -5.02
C THR A 73 -1.42 -16.95 -5.28
N THR A 74 -2.39 -16.67 -4.42
CA THR A 74 -3.25 -15.47 -4.44
C THR A 74 -3.29 -14.83 -3.06
N LEU A 75 -3.63 -13.55 -3.01
CA LEU A 75 -3.81 -12.83 -1.75
C LEU A 75 -5.09 -13.31 -1.05
N ASN A 76 -4.94 -14.16 -0.04
CA ASN A 76 -6.02 -14.72 0.75
C ASN A 76 -6.47 -13.78 1.89
N ASP A 77 -7.53 -14.17 2.59
CA ASP A 77 -8.11 -13.34 3.65
C ASP A 77 -7.23 -13.27 4.90
N ASP A 78 -6.45 -14.32 5.21
CA ASP A 78 -5.48 -14.29 6.32
C ASP A 78 -4.39 -13.25 6.05
N ALA A 79 -3.84 -13.20 4.84
CA ALA A 79 -2.85 -12.19 4.46
C ALA A 79 -3.43 -10.77 4.51
N LYS A 80 -4.67 -10.58 4.04
CA LYS A 80 -5.38 -9.29 4.16
C LYS A 80 -5.59 -8.90 5.61
N PHE A 81 -5.96 -9.84 6.48
CA PHE A 81 -6.10 -9.63 7.91
C PHE A 81 -4.78 -9.16 8.53
N MET A 82 -3.67 -9.83 8.22
CA MET A 82 -2.34 -9.42 8.71
C MET A 82 -1.94 -8.01 8.27
N LEU A 83 -2.26 -7.63 7.03
CA LEU A 83 -2.02 -6.28 6.53
C LEU A 83 -2.88 -5.23 7.26
N ASN A 84 -4.15 -5.51 7.51
CA ASN A 84 -5.08 -4.56 8.11
C ASN A 84 -4.89 -4.42 9.63
N GLU A 85 -4.77 -5.54 10.34
CA GLU A 85 -4.79 -5.56 11.81
C GLU A 85 -3.38 -5.40 12.40
N TYR A 86 -2.39 -6.11 11.83
CA TYR A 86 -1.01 -6.05 12.34
C TYR A 86 -0.12 -5.08 11.59
N ARG A 87 -0.59 -4.54 10.47
CA ARG A 87 0.06 -3.48 9.69
C ARG A 87 1.53 -3.79 9.38
N VAL A 88 1.78 -5.05 8.99
CA VAL A 88 3.15 -5.57 8.74
C VAL A 88 3.88 -4.78 7.67
N GLY A 89 5.21 -4.66 7.80
CA GLY A 89 6.06 -3.87 6.92
C GLY A 89 6.46 -4.59 5.64
N GLY A 90 6.30 -5.92 5.56
CA GLY A 90 6.66 -6.66 4.37
C GLY A 90 6.10 -8.07 4.29
N ILE A 91 6.21 -8.62 3.09
CA ILE A 91 5.83 -10.01 2.78
C ILE A 91 7.00 -10.68 2.08
N ILE A 92 7.37 -11.89 2.53
CA ILE A 92 8.34 -12.75 1.85
C ILE A 92 7.61 -13.87 1.12
N LEU A 93 7.96 -14.08 -0.14
CA LEU A 93 7.40 -15.10 -1.02
C LEU A 93 8.34 -16.31 -1.11
N PHE A 94 7.74 -17.50 -1.11
CA PHE A 94 8.41 -18.79 -1.23
C PHE A 94 7.86 -19.57 -2.43
N ASP A 95 8.43 -20.73 -2.74
CA ASP A 95 7.98 -21.59 -3.86
C ASP A 95 6.47 -21.87 -3.85
N ARG A 96 5.87 -22.05 -2.65
CA ARG A 96 4.43 -22.25 -2.49
C ARG A 96 3.57 -21.08 -2.95
N ASN A 97 4.18 -19.93 -3.22
CA ASN A 97 3.49 -18.73 -3.69
C ASN A 97 3.70 -18.48 -5.20
N MET A 98 4.42 -19.35 -5.89
CA MET A 98 4.93 -19.09 -7.25
C MET A 98 4.60 -20.21 -8.22
N GLU A 99 3.74 -19.92 -9.21
CA GLU A 99 3.40 -20.85 -10.30
C GLU A 99 3.91 -20.38 -11.66
N SER A 100 3.87 -19.06 -11.90
CA SER A 100 4.34 -18.44 -13.13
C SER A 100 4.74 -16.99 -12.89
N LYS A 101 5.53 -16.40 -13.81
CA LYS A 101 5.92 -14.99 -13.75
C LYS A 101 4.70 -14.05 -13.70
N ASP A 102 3.68 -14.34 -14.49
CA ASP A 102 2.49 -13.47 -14.55
C ASP A 102 1.60 -13.64 -13.32
N GLN A 103 1.49 -14.84 -12.77
CA GLN A 103 0.81 -15.08 -11.50
C GLN A 103 1.53 -14.31 -10.37
N VAL A 104 2.86 -14.38 -10.27
CA VAL A 104 3.63 -13.66 -9.23
C VAL A 104 3.49 -12.14 -9.38
N LYS A 105 3.51 -11.61 -10.61
CA LYS A 105 3.23 -10.18 -10.85
C LYS A 105 1.84 -9.78 -10.34
N THR A 106 0.82 -10.60 -10.60
CA THR A 106 -0.55 -10.35 -10.13
C THR A 106 -0.61 -10.39 -8.61
N LEU A 107 -0.01 -11.40 -7.97
CA LEU A 107 0.05 -11.51 -6.52
C LEU A 107 0.71 -10.27 -5.87
N ILE A 108 1.86 -9.82 -6.40
CA ILE A 108 2.56 -8.62 -5.93
C ILE A 108 1.69 -7.37 -6.11
N ALA A 109 1.00 -7.24 -7.24
CA ALA A 109 0.10 -6.12 -7.48
C ALA A 109 -1.07 -6.11 -6.49
N ASP A 110 -1.65 -7.27 -6.18
CA ASP A 110 -2.74 -7.40 -5.21
C ASP A 110 -2.27 -7.09 -3.78
N ILE A 111 -1.08 -7.55 -3.39
CA ILE A 111 -0.46 -7.23 -2.09
C ILE A 111 -0.27 -5.71 -1.95
N ASN A 112 0.34 -5.06 -2.96
CA ASN A 112 0.57 -3.62 -2.94
C ASN A 112 -0.75 -2.84 -2.89
N LYS A 113 -1.77 -3.27 -3.64
CA LYS A 113 -3.10 -2.67 -3.63
C LYS A 113 -3.76 -2.80 -2.25
N ALA A 114 -3.66 -3.96 -1.62
CA ALA A 114 -4.20 -4.19 -0.28
C ALA A 114 -3.49 -3.33 0.78
N GLY A 115 -2.15 -3.28 0.75
CA GLY A 115 -1.36 -2.43 1.64
C GLY A 115 -1.73 -0.95 1.49
N LYS A 116 -1.85 -0.46 0.26
CA LYS A 116 -2.30 0.91 -0.01
C LYS A 116 -3.71 1.17 0.52
N SER A 117 -4.65 0.22 0.32
CA SER A 117 -6.02 0.34 0.83
C SER A 117 -6.09 0.34 2.35
N ALA A 118 -5.16 -0.35 3.02
CA ALA A 118 -4.99 -0.34 4.47
C ALA A 118 -4.27 0.93 4.99
N GLY A 119 -3.85 1.83 4.11
CA GLY A 119 -3.12 3.05 4.48
C GLY A 119 -1.70 2.78 4.98
N LEU A 120 -1.08 1.68 4.53
CA LEU A 120 0.30 1.35 4.88
C LEU A 120 1.31 2.16 4.05
N THR A 121 2.53 2.27 4.56
CA THR A 121 3.69 2.61 3.73
C THR A 121 3.89 1.52 2.68
N PRO A 122 4.63 1.78 1.58
CA PRO A 122 4.95 0.74 0.61
C PRO A 122 5.59 -0.48 1.29
N LEU A 123 5.04 -1.66 1.00
CA LEU A 123 5.49 -2.91 1.60
C LEU A 123 6.81 -3.37 0.99
N PHE A 124 7.69 -3.93 1.82
CA PHE A 124 8.80 -4.73 1.31
C PHE A 124 8.27 -6.06 0.79
N ILE A 125 8.60 -6.40 -0.45
CA ILE A 125 8.33 -7.72 -1.02
C ILE A 125 9.67 -8.42 -1.20
N GLY A 126 9.87 -9.48 -0.44
CA GLY A 126 11.10 -10.26 -0.41
C GLY A 126 10.97 -11.63 -1.08
N ILE A 127 12.11 -12.16 -1.48
CA ILE A 127 12.29 -13.52 -1.99
C ILE A 127 13.69 -14.00 -1.61
N ASP A 128 13.82 -15.27 -1.23
CA ASP A 128 15.13 -15.91 -1.08
C ASP A 128 15.63 -16.35 -2.46
N GLN A 129 16.66 -15.73 -2.97
CA GLN A 129 17.26 -16.05 -4.26
C GLN A 129 18.78 -16.10 -4.10
N GLU A 130 19.28 -17.23 -3.60
CA GLU A 130 20.69 -17.42 -3.29
C GLU A 130 21.46 -18.17 -4.40
N GLY A 131 20.74 -18.71 -5.36
CA GLY A 131 21.27 -19.65 -6.35
C GLY A 131 21.40 -21.07 -5.79
N GLY A 132 21.73 -22.03 -6.64
CA GLY A 132 21.86 -23.44 -6.24
C GLY A 132 20.56 -24.01 -5.67
N ALA A 133 20.62 -24.57 -4.45
CA ALA A 133 19.47 -25.21 -3.81
C ALA A 133 18.39 -24.20 -3.32
N VAL A 134 18.76 -22.95 -3.11
CA VAL A 134 17.85 -21.87 -2.72
C VAL A 134 17.65 -20.91 -3.89
N ALA A 135 16.90 -21.39 -4.87
CA ALA A 135 16.51 -20.61 -6.05
C ALA A 135 15.03 -20.83 -6.32
N ARG A 136 14.25 -19.73 -6.33
CA ARG A 136 12.83 -19.78 -6.60
C ARG A 136 12.57 -19.67 -8.09
N MET A 137 11.58 -20.40 -8.61
CA MET A 137 11.23 -20.40 -10.03
C MET A 137 12.47 -20.70 -10.93
N ASP A 138 13.31 -21.64 -10.53
CA ASP A 138 14.60 -21.95 -11.16
C ASP A 138 14.49 -22.27 -12.67
N ASP A 139 13.35 -22.84 -13.08
CA ASP A 139 13.02 -23.12 -14.49
C ASP A 139 12.52 -21.88 -15.27
N LYS A 140 12.24 -20.75 -14.61
CA LYS A 140 11.58 -19.57 -15.18
C LYS A 140 12.38 -18.29 -15.05
N LEU A 141 13.41 -18.27 -14.20
CA LEU A 141 14.30 -17.13 -13.99
C LEU A 141 15.71 -17.44 -14.50
N ILE A 142 16.56 -16.42 -14.54
CA ILE A 142 17.97 -16.61 -14.85
C ILE A 142 18.61 -17.42 -13.71
N LYS A 143 19.26 -18.54 -14.08
CA LYS A 143 19.98 -19.35 -13.12
C LYS A 143 21.27 -18.66 -12.69
N VAL A 144 21.40 -18.50 -11.40
CA VAL A 144 22.61 -17.96 -10.78
C VAL A 144 23.30 -19.09 -10.02
N PRO A 145 24.62 -19.29 -10.17
CA PRO A 145 25.35 -20.26 -9.36
C PRO A 145 25.20 -19.95 -7.86
N PRO A 146 25.40 -20.96 -6.98
CA PRO A 146 25.41 -20.72 -5.54
C PRO A 146 26.41 -19.62 -5.16
N ALA A 147 26.08 -18.81 -4.16
CA ALA A 147 26.92 -17.72 -3.71
C ALA A 147 28.35 -18.18 -3.36
N GLU A 148 28.49 -19.40 -2.83
CA GLU A 148 29.77 -20.01 -2.56
C GLU A 148 30.64 -20.20 -3.84
N GLU A 149 30.05 -20.58 -4.95
CA GLU A 149 30.73 -20.72 -6.23
C GLU A 149 31.11 -19.36 -6.80
N VAL A 150 30.16 -18.39 -6.74
CA VAL A 150 30.40 -17.02 -7.18
C VAL A 150 31.57 -16.40 -6.40
N GLY A 151 31.62 -16.65 -5.09
CA GLY A 151 32.69 -16.15 -4.23
C GLY A 151 34.12 -16.71 -4.56
N LYS A 152 34.20 -17.82 -5.30
CA LYS A 152 35.46 -18.41 -5.79
C LYS A 152 35.88 -17.93 -7.18
N MET A 153 34.99 -17.16 -7.87
CA MET A 153 35.24 -16.67 -9.23
C MET A 153 36.16 -15.42 -9.20
N PRO A 154 36.90 -15.17 -10.30
CA PRO A 154 37.49 -13.87 -10.54
C PRO A 154 36.41 -12.76 -10.50
N ILE A 155 36.77 -11.59 -9.96
CA ILE A 155 35.80 -10.50 -9.75
C ILE A 155 35.08 -10.08 -11.04
N GLU A 156 35.77 -10.10 -12.17
CA GLU A 156 35.22 -9.74 -13.48
C GLU A 156 34.08 -10.72 -13.91
N GLN A 157 34.24 -12.01 -13.59
CA GLN A 157 33.23 -13.02 -13.87
C GLN A 157 32.04 -12.85 -12.94
N ALA A 158 32.27 -12.65 -11.64
CA ALA A 158 31.20 -12.40 -10.68
C ALA A 158 30.37 -11.15 -11.03
N VAL A 159 31.03 -10.06 -11.42
CA VAL A 159 30.38 -8.83 -11.90
C VAL A 159 29.60 -9.06 -13.19
N SER A 160 30.06 -9.92 -14.08
CA SER A 160 29.37 -10.26 -15.32
C SER A 160 28.06 -11.03 -15.08
N LEU A 161 28.00 -11.86 -14.02
CA LEU A 161 26.78 -12.58 -13.62
C LEU A 161 25.71 -11.66 -13.04
N ALA A 162 26.11 -10.51 -12.48
CA ALA A 162 25.19 -9.55 -11.86
C ALA A 162 24.59 -8.54 -12.85
N LYS A 163 24.99 -8.57 -14.11
CA LYS A 163 24.51 -7.68 -15.19
C LYS A 163 23.48 -8.35 -16.08
#